data_7e9358682f4496449ecc21fd3bb2ff21
#
_entry.id   7e9358682f4496449ecc21fd3bb2ff21
#
_cell.length_a   1.000
_cell.length_b   1.000
_cell.length_c   1.000
_cell.angle_alpha   90.00
_cell.angle_beta   90.00
_cell.angle_gamma   90.00
#
_symmetry.space_group_name_H-M   'P 1'
#
loop_
_entity.id
_entity.type
_entity.pdbx_description
1 polymer ?
#
loop_
_entity_poly.entity_id
_entity_poly.type
_entity_poly.pdbx_seq_one_letter_code
_entity_poly.pdbx_strand_id
1 'polypeptide(L)'
;MRKKMIRKATLEDAARIAEIEVTSSRFAYKDLVAEEILFHDTLVENRIPRYKEWISNNVFDLYVYEDPSTKVIKGMMGFGKCGDEDKPNAFELHFIYNDPNFLRTGIGTEMIKFFEKTGKENGFSEFVIWVLEENEIGKNCYLKNGYSSDGSEKIFQRYQKKEIRFVKQG
;
A
#
# COMPACT_ATOMS: atom_id res chain seq x y z
N MET A 1 -15.90 21.66 9.43
CA MET A 1 -15.23 20.38 9.69
C MET A 1 -14.81 19.71 8.39
N ARG A 2 -13.52 19.44 8.21
CA ARG A 2 -13.06 18.62 7.08
C ARG A 2 -13.65 17.21 7.26
N LYS A 3 -14.42 16.74 6.29
CA LYS A 3 -14.91 15.34 6.29
C LYS A 3 -13.69 14.40 6.21
N LYS A 4 -13.72 13.33 6.99
CA LYS A 4 -12.66 12.30 6.93
C LYS A 4 -12.65 11.68 5.54
N MET A 5 -11.49 11.74 4.88
CA MET A 5 -11.26 11.10 3.57
C MET A 5 -10.74 9.67 3.72
N ILE A 6 -10.04 9.36 4.83
CA ILE A 6 -9.51 8.02 5.09
C ILE A 6 -10.40 7.34 6.12
N ARG A 7 -10.91 6.16 5.77
CA ARG A 7 -11.75 5.33 6.63
C ARG A 7 -11.37 3.86 6.54
N LYS A 8 -11.73 3.10 7.56
CA LYS A 8 -11.53 1.64 7.54
C LYS A 8 -12.32 1.01 6.39
N ALA A 9 -11.71 0.04 5.71
CA ALA A 9 -12.35 -0.73 4.65
C ALA A 9 -13.43 -1.66 5.21
N THR A 10 -14.49 -1.85 4.42
CA THR A 10 -15.57 -2.81 4.70
C THR A 10 -15.62 -3.89 3.63
N LEU A 11 -16.37 -4.96 3.86
CA LEU A 11 -16.55 -6.04 2.89
C LEU A 11 -17.10 -5.55 1.54
N GLU A 12 -17.91 -4.49 1.57
CA GLU A 12 -18.48 -3.90 0.36
C GLU A 12 -17.43 -3.22 -0.52
N ASP A 13 -16.30 -2.81 0.07
CA ASP A 13 -15.20 -2.17 -0.65
C ASP A 13 -14.31 -3.16 -1.40
N ALA A 14 -14.41 -4.47 -1.13
CA ALA A 14 -13.47 -5.47 -1.62
C ALA A 14 -13.32 -5.47 -3.14
N ALA A 15 -14.40 -5.31 -3.90
CA ALA A 15 -14.34 -5.27 -5.35
C ALA A 15 -13.58 -4.04 -5.86
N ARG A 16 -13.83 -2.87 -5.29
CA ARG A 16 -13.13 -1.63 -5.65
C ARG A 16 -11.67 -1.65 -5.23
N ILE A 17 -11.37 -2.17 -4.06
CA ILE A 17 -9.98 -2.37 -3.58
C ILE A 17 -9.21 -3.28 -4.55
N ALA A 18 -9.80 -4.40 -4.96
CA ALA A 18 -9.18 -5.31 -5.92
C ALA A 18 -8.94 -4.64 -7.28
N GLU A 19 -9.88 -3.87 -7.76
CA GLU A 19 -9.74 -3.08 -9.00
C GLU A 19 -8.58 -2.09 -8.89
N ILE A 20 -8.47 -1.35 -7.80
CA ILE A 20 -7.39 -0.39 -7.57
C ILE A 20 -6.03 -1.10 -7.56
N GLU A 21 -5.88 -2.21 -6.85
CA GLU A 21 -4.63 -2.98 -6.84
C GLU A 21 -4.23 -3.42 -8.24
N VAL A 22 -5.13 -4.06 -8.96
CA VAL A 22 -4.86 -4.60 -10.30
C VAL A 22 -4.52 -3.48 -11.29
N THR A 23 -5.32 -2.43 -11.33
CA THR A 23 -5.12 -1.30 -12.25
C THR A 23 -3.83 -0.55 -11.93
N SER A 24 -3.57 -0.29 -10.66
CA SER A 24 -2.35 0.37 -10.17
C SER A 24 -1.10 -0.45 -10.48
N SER A 25 -1.13 -1.76 -10.25
CA SER A 25 -0.01 -2.65 -10.53
C SER A 25 0.31 -2.72 -12.03
N ARG A 26 -0.70 -2.82 -12.87
CA ARG A 26 -0.53 -2.78 -14.33
C ARG A 26 0.06 -1.47 -14.82
N PHE A 27 -0.44 -0.36 -14.26
CA PHE A 27 0.08 0.96 -14.60
C PHE A 27 1.56 1.13 -14.20
N ALA A 28 1.92 0.71 -12.97
CA ALA A 28 3.26 0.92 -12.44
C ALA A 28 4.29 -0.09 -12.96
N TYR A 29 3.88 -1.33 -13.29
CA TYR A 29 4.79 -2.45 -13.49
C TYR A 29 4.74 -3.08 -14.88
N LYS A 30 3.96 -2.54 -15.82
CA LYS A 30 3.82 -3.10 -17.18
C LYS A 30 5.15 -3.33 -17.91
N ASP A 31 6.14 -2.49 -17.66
CA ASP A 31 7.46 -2.57 -18.27
C ASP A 31 8.51 -3.26 -17.38
N LEU A 32 8.13 -3.66 -16.17
CA LEU A 32 9.03 -4.22 -15.16
C LEU A 32 8.73 -5.67 -14.81
N VAL A 33 7.47 -6.07 -14.90
CA VAL A 33 6.97 -7.40 -14.52
C VAL A 33 6.41 -8.08 -15.76
N ALA A 34 6.61 -9.40 -15.87
CA ALA A 34 6.14 -10.17 -17.00
C ALA A 34 4.62 -9.97 -17.25
N GLU A 35 4.27 -9.79 -18.52
CA GLU A 35 2.88 -9.57 -18.95
C GLU A 35 1.94 -10.66 -18.44
N GLU A 36 2.37 -11.92 -18.49
CA GLU A 36 1.60 -13.05 -17.98
C GLU A 36 1.21 -12.89 -16.51
N ILE A 37 2.14 -12.43 -15.66
CA ILE A 37 1.86 -12.21 -14.25
C ILE A 37 0.85 -11.07 -14.05
N LEU A 38 1.02 -9.96 -14.75
CA LEU A 38 0.17 -8.78 -14.57
C LEU A 38 -1.22 -8.91 -15.20
N PHE A 39 -1.33 -9.58 -16.35
CA PHE A 39 -2.57 -9.58 -17.15
C PHE A 39 -3.28 -10.92 -17.20
N HIS A 40 -2.59 -12.00 -16.84
CA HIS A 40 -3.18 -13.35 -16.79
C HIS A 40 -3.37 -13.83 -15.34
N ASP A 41 -2.35 -13.69 -14.49
CA ASP A 41 -2.41 -14.21 -13.12
C ASP A 41 -2.98 -13.21 -12.11
N THR A 42 -2.88 -11.92 -12.41
CA THR A 42 -3.39 -10.85 -11.54
C THR A 42 -4.72 -10.33 -12.05
N LEU A 43 -5.81 -11.00 -11.68
CA LEU A 43 -7.17 -10.67 -12.09
C LEU A 43 -7.99 -10.12 -10.92
N VAL A 44 -8.89 -9.19 -11.22
CA VAL A 44 -9.78 -8.58 -10.21
C VAL A 44 -10.61 -9.65 -9.50
N GLU A 45 -11.20 -10.57 -10.25
CA GLU A 45 -12.01 -11.65 -9.70
C GLU A 45 -11.25 -12.57 -8.74
N ASN A 46 -9.94 -12.73 -8.92
CA ASN A 46 -9.11 -13.55 -8.04
C ASN A 46 -8.70 -12.79 -6.76
N ARG A 47 -8.72 -11.47 -6.79
CA ARG A 47 -8.33 -10.62 -5.67
C ARG A 47 -9.48 -10.32 -4.72
N ILE A 48 -10.71 -10.25 -5.20
CA ILE A 48 -11.89 -9.95 -4.39
C ILE A 48 -12.03 -10.91 -3.20
N PRO A 49 -11.99 -12.25 -3.36
CA PRO A 49 -12.09 -13.17 -2.23
C PRO A 49 -11.00 -12.97 -1.19
N ARG A 50 -9.78 -12.68 -1.63
CA ARG A 50 -8.64 -12.42 -0.75
C ARG A 50 -8.87 -11.18 0.12
N TYR A 51 -9.32 -10.08 -0.45
CA TYR A 51 -9.63 -8.87 0.32
C TYR A 51 -10.78 -9.07 1.30
N LYS A 52 -11.82 -9.82 0.90
CA LYS A 52 -12.91 -10.19 1.82
C LYS A 52 -12.39 -11.00 3.01
N GLU A 53 -11.52 -11.97 2.77
CA GLU A 53 -10.87 -12.77 3.81
C GLU A 53 -10.02 -11.89 4.75
N TRP A 54 -9.17 -11.03 4.19
CA TRP A 54 -8.32 -10.13 4.99
C TRP A 54 -9.13 -9.16 5.85
N ILE A 55 -10.21 -8.61 5.31
CA ILE A 55 -11.10 -7.72 6.06
C ILE A 55 -11.81 -8.49 7.17
N SER A 56 -12.38 -9.65 6.87
CA SER A 56 -13.11 -10.48 7.85
C SER A 56 -12.22 -10.97 8.99
N ASN A 57 -10.98 -11.31 8.71
CA ASN A 57 -10.03 -11.87 9.69
C ASN A 57 -9.08 -10.84 10.28
N ASN A 58 -9.23 -9.55 9.93
CA ASN A 58 -8.34 -8.46 10.38
C ASN A 58 -6.85 -8.78 10.18
N VAL A 59 -6.50 -9.35 9.01
CA VAL A 59 -5.11 -9.73 8.68
C VAL A 59 -4.21 -8.50 8.61
N PHE A 60 -4.76 -7.41 8.06
CA PHE A 60 -4.15 -6.08 8.03
C PHE A 60 -5.14 -5.04 8.51
N ASP A 61 -4.64 -3.91 9.00
CA ASP A 61 -5.44 -2.70 9.14
C ASP A 61 -5.63 -2.09 7.74
N LEU A 62 -6.77 -2.40 7.12
CA LEU A 62 -7.12 -1.99 5.76
C LEU A 62 -7.93 -0.70 5.77
N TYR A 63 -7.45 0.30 5.04
CA TYR A 63 -8.08 1.62 4.92
C TYR A 63 -8.22 2.03 3.47
N VAL A 64 -9.25 2.81 3.18
CA VAL A 64 -9.51 3.39 1.87
C VAL A 64 -9.50 4.91 1.95
N TYR A 65 -9.06 5.54 0.86
CA TYR A 65 -9.20 6.98 0.65
C TYR A 65 -10.45 7.22 -0.18
N GLU A 66 -11.49 7.73 0.46
CA GLU A 66 -12.80 8.00 -0.16
C GLU A 66 -13.06 9.49 -0.26
N ASP A 67 -13.40 9.96 -1.45
CA ASP A 67 -13.87 11.34 -1.63
C ASP A 67 -15.21 11.51 -0.91
N PRO A 68 -15.31 12.43 0.05
CA PRO A 68 -16.51 12.57 0.88
C PRO A 68 -17.73 13.08 0.09
N SER A 69 -17.53 13.74 -1.05
CA SER A 69 -18.59 14.30 -1.87
C SER A 69 -19.14 13.29 -2.87
N THR A 70 -18.27 12.61 -3.59
CA THR A 70 -18.63 11.65 -4.65
C THR A 70 -18.74 10.21 -4.18
N LYS A 71 -18.17 9.90 -3.00
CA LYS A 71 -18.05 8.54 -2.47
C LYS A 71 -17.13 7.63 -3.31
N VAL A 72 -16.36 8.20 -4.21
CA VAL A 72 -15.39 7.47 -5.02
C VAL A 72 -14.17 7.12 -4.17
N ILE A 73 -13.82 5.84 -4.12
CA ILE A 73 -12.59 5.38 -3.51
C ILE A 73 -11.46 5.57 -4.53
N LYS A 74 -10.43 6.33 -4.14
CA LYS A 74 -9.32 6.74 -5.01
C LYS A 74 -8.00 6.05 -4.66
N GLY A 75 -7.93 5.43 -3.49
CA GLY A 75 -6.74 4.74 -3.03
C GLY A 75 -7.04 3.79 -1.87
N MET A 76 -6.09 2.94 -1.54
CA MET A 76 -6.21 1.99 -0.44
C MET A 76 -4.84 1.64 0.11
N MET A 77 -4.79 1.22 1.36
CA MET A 77 -3.57 0.77 2.02
C MET A 77 -3.86 -0.31 3.07
N GLY A 78 -2.86 -1.11 3.33
CA GLY A 78 -2.87 -2.06 4.43
C GLY A 78 -1.59 -1.95 5.25
N PHE A 79 -1.70 -1.93 6.56
CA PHE A 79 -0.56 -1.80 7.45
C PHE A 79 -0.74 -2.61 8.73
N GLY A 80 0.31 -2.71 9.50
CA GLY A 80 0.32 -3.43 10.77
C GLY A 80 1.74 -3.56 11.33
N LYS A 81 1.90 -4.45 12.30
CA LYS A 81 3.22 -4.75 12.84
C LYS A 81 4.14 -5.30 11.73
N CYS A 82 5.39 -4.85 11.73
CA CYS A 82 6.40 -5.36 10.79
C CYS A 82 6.68 -6.84 11.04
N GLY A 83 6.80 -7.61 9.95
CA GLY A 83 7.11 -9.03 10.00
C GLY A 83 8.61 -9.35 9.94
N ASP A 84 9.47 -8.35 9.73
CA ASP A 84 10.91 -8.55 9.63
C ASP A 84 11.53 -8.88 11.01
N GLU A 85 12.32 -9.93 11.09
CA GLU A 85 12.93 -10.41 12.34
C GLU A 85 13.83 -9.35 13.00
N ASP A 86 14.53 -8.55 12.20
CA ASP A 86 15.40 -7.47 12.66
C ASP A 86 14.66 -6.16 13.00
N LYS A 87 13.33 -6.13 12.81
CA LYS A 87 12.46 -4.97 13.04
C LYS A 87 11.25 -5.31 13.92
N PRO A 88 11.45 -5.97 15.09
CA PRO A 88 10.33 -6.52 15.87
C PRO A 88 9.38 -5.46 16.44
N ASN A 89 9.81 -4.20 16.52
CA ASN A 89 9.05 -3.08 17.10
C ASN A 89 8.70 -2.02 16.06
N ALA A 90 8.82 -2.34 14.77
CA ALA A 90 8.46 -1.43 13.70
C ALA A 90 7.00 -1.62 13.24
N PHE A 91 6.45 -0.58 12.65
CA PHE A 91 5.15 -0.55 12.01
C PHE A 91 5.33 -0.51 10.50
N GLU A 92 4.69 -1.41 9.78
CA GLU A 92 4.92 -1.61 8.35
C GLU A 92 3.70 -1.22 7.52
N LEU A 93 3.94 -0.41 6.50
CA LEU A 93 3.00 -0.21 5.42
C LEU A 93 3.19 -1.35 4.41
N HIS A 94 2.35 -2.39 4.54
CA HIS A 94 2.48 -3.61 3.74
C HIS A 94 2.17 -3.38 2.26
N PHE A 95 1.21 -2.51 1.97
CA PHE A 95 0.88 -2.10 0.61
C PHE A 95 0.12 -0.77 0.62
N ILE A 96 0.30 -0.02 -0.46
CA ILE A 96 -0.42 1.22 -0.76
C ILE A 96 -0.61 1.31 -2.27
N TYR A 97 -1.85 1.52 -2.69
CA TYR A 97 -2.20 1.64 -4.10
C TYR A 97 -3.13 2.82 -4.32
N ASN A 98 -2.83 3.62 -5.32
CA ASN A 98 -3.67 4.72 -5.77
C ASN A 98 -4.19 4.42 -7.17
N ASP A 99 -5.47 4.70 -7.40
CA ASP A 99 -6.03 4.62 -8.74
C ASP A 99 -5.24 5.57 -9.67
N PRO A 100 -4.70 5.07 -10.79
CA PRO A 100 -3.89 5.89 -11.71
C PRO A 100 -4.61 7.14 -12.24
N ASN A 101 -5.94 7.16 -12.25
CA ASN A 101 -6.72 8.32 -12.66
C ASN A 101 -6.62 9.50 -11.68
N PHE A 102 -6.13 9.27 -10.46
CA PHE A 102 -6.03 10.28 -9.40
C PHE A 102 -4.60 10.49 -8.91
N LEU A 103 -3.60 10.14 -9.72
CA LEU A 103 -2.20 10.38 -9.39
C LEU A 103 -1.87 11.88 -9.29
N ARG A 104 -0.85 12.20 -8.47
CA ARG A 104 -0.36 13.56 -8.23
C ARG A 104 -1.39 14.52 -7.62
N THR A 105 -2.34 13.98 -6.86
CA THR A 105 -3.35 14.74 -6.12
C THR A 105 -3.08 14.80 -4.61
N GLY A 106 -1.92 14.30 -4.16
CA GLY A 106 -1.52 14.29 -2.75
C GLY A 106 -2.08 13.13 -1.91
N ILE A 107 -2.83 12.22 -2.52
CA ILE A 107 -3.48 11.08 -1.83
C ILE A 107 -2.44 10.19 -1.16
N GLY A 108 -1.36 9.83 -1.86
CA GLY A 108 -0.30 8.99 -1.30
C GLY A 108 0.33 9.59 -0.05
N THR A 109 0.64 10.88 -0.08
CA THR A 109 1.19 11.60 1.09
C THR A 109 0.20 11.64 2.25
N GLU A 110 -1.08 11.89 2.00
CA GLU A 110 -2.10 11.88 3.06
C GLU A 110 -2.26 10.49 3.69
N MET A 111 -2.22 9.44 2.89
CA MET A 111 -2.29 8.06 3.39
C MET A 111 -1.06 7.69 4.21
N ILE A 112 0.15 8.04 3.76
CA ILE A 112 1.38 7.80 4.52
C ILE A 112 1.34 8.54 5.87
N LYS A 113 0.91 9.79 5.91
CA LYS A 113 0.74 10.54 7.16
C LYS A 113 -0.26 9.89 8.11
N PHE A 114 -1.36 9.37 7.58
CA PHE A 114 -2.35 8.63 8.37
C PHE A 114 -1.75 7.34 8.96
N PHE A 115 -1.02 6.58 8.16
CA PHE A 115 -0.29 5.40 8.60
C PHE A 115 0.69 5.71 9.74
N GLU A 116 1.52 6.74 9.57
CA GLU A 116 2.49 7.17 10.60
C GLU A 116 1.79 7.63 11.88
N LYS A 117 0.73 8.42 11.76
CA LYS A 117 -0.07 8.85 12.91
C LYS A 117 -0.64 7.66 13.66
N THR A 118 -1.24 6.71 12.95
CA THR A 118 -1.82 5.50 13.54
C THR A 118 -0.75 4.67 14.25
N GLY A 119 0.42 4.50 13.64
CA GLY A 119 1.54 3.80 14.27
C GLY A 119 2.00 4.47 15.57
N LYS A 120 2.17 5.78 15.56
CA LYS A 120 2.55 6.55 16.76
C LYS A 120 1.52 6.43 17.89
N GLU A 121 0.23 6.51 17.54
CA GLU A 121 -0.86 6.34 18.52
C GLU A 121 -0.88 4.94 19.14
N ASN A 122 -0.34 3.94 18.43
CA ASN A 122 -0.18 2.56 18.91
C ASN A 122 1.20 2.26 19.53
N GLY A 123 2.02 3.30 19.74
CA GLY A 123 3.30 3.17 20.44
C GLY A 123 4.51 2.81 19.55
N PHE A 124 4.35 2.84 18.23
CA PHE A 124 5.46 2.59 17.31
C PHE A 124 6.23 3.89 17.01
N SER A 125 7.54 3.76 16.88
CA SER A 125 8.45 4.88 16.56
C SER A 125 9.31 4.63 15.32
N GLU A 126 9.24 3.43 14.74
CA GLU A 126 9.93 3.08 13.51
C GLU A 126 8.92 2.61 12.46
N PHE A 127 9.08 3.11 11.24
CA PHE A 127 8.18 2.84 10.13
C PHE A 127 8.95 2.19 8.99
N VAL A 128 8.36 1.15 8.40
CA VAL A 128 8.98 0.32 7.36
C VAL A 128 8.07 0.26 6.14
N ILE A 129 8.67 0.37 4.96
CA ILE A 129 8.01 0.17 3.67
C ILE A 129 8.95 -0.62 2.77
N TRP A 130 8.47 -1.72 2.19
CA TRP A 130 9.16 -2.45 1.14
C TRP A 130 8.69 -1.98 -0.22
N VAL A 131 9.60 -1.73 -1.15
CA VAL A 131 9.28 -1.24 -2.49
C VAL A 131 10.16 -1.95 -3.54
N LEU A 132 9.58 -2.26 -4.69
CA LEU A 132 10.35 -2.79 -5.81
C LEU A 132 11.48 -1.80 -6.17
N GLU A 133 12.70 -2.31 -6.32
CA GLU A 133 13.89 -1.49 -6.62
C GLU A 133 13.70 -0.62 -7.87
N GLU A 134 13.01 -1.14 -8.88
CA GLU A 134 12.75 -0.47 -10.14
C GLU A 134 11.51 0.46 -10.12
N ASN A 135 10.76 0.48 -9.01
CA ASN A 135 9.58 1.35 -8.87
C ASN A 135 9.99 2.77 -8.47
N GLU A 136 10.39 3.57 -9.46
CA GLU A 136 10.85 4.94 -9.24
C GLU A 136 9.75 5.86 -8.67
N ILE A 137 8.50 5.68 -9.11
CA ILE A 137 7.36 6.47 -8.60
C ILE A 137 7.18 6.23 -7.10
N GLY A 138 7.17 4.97 -6.69
CA GLY A 138 7.04 4.59 -5.27
C GLY A 138 8.21 5.09 -4.44
N LYS A 139 9.44 4.84 -4.90
CA LYS A 139 10.65 5.29 -4.20
C LYS A 139 10.67 6.80 -4.01
N ASN A 140 10.37 7.58 -5.04
CA ASN A 140 10.33 9.03 -4.96
C ASN A 140 9.27 9.52 -3.98
N CYS A 141 8.10 8.89 -3.95
CA CYS A 141 7.06 9.19 -2.97
C CYS A 141 7.55 8.98 -1.53
N TYR A 142 8.22 7.86 -1.27
CA TYR A 142 8.73 7.55 0.07
C TYR A 142 9.89 8.45 0.48
N LEU A 143 10.83 8.70 -0.41
CA LEU A 143 11.93 9.67 -0.18
C LEU A 143 11.38 11.06 0.17
N LYS A 144 10.39 11.53 -0.58
CA LYS A 144 9.72 12.81 -0.33
C LYS A 144 9.04 12.87 1.05
N ASN A 145 8.59 11.73 1.56
CA ASN A 145 7.95 11.62 2.88
C ASN A 145 8.95 11.32 4.01
N GLY A 146 10.25 11.40 3.75
CA GLY A 146 11.30 11.28 4.76
C GLY A 146 11.80 9.86 5.02
N TYR A 147 11.46 8.90 4.17
CA TYR A 147 12.00 7.53 4.22
C TYR A 147 13.34 7.47 3.48
N SER A 148 14.19 6.56 3.91
CA SER A 148 15.44 6.24 3.23
C SER A 148 15.72 4.75 3.30
N SER A 149 16.49 4.22 2.33
CA SER A 149 16.89 2.82 2.34
C SER A 149 17.84 2.53 3.50
N ASP A 150 17.65 1.40 4.16
CA ASP A 150 18.58 0.89 5.17
C ASP A 150 19.55 -0.18 4.62
N GLY A 151 19.53 -0.43 3.30
CA GLY A 151 20.38 -1.41 2.63
C GLY A 151 19.82 -2.82 2.59
N SER A 152 18.72 -3.10 3.28
CA SER A 152 18.10 -4.42 3.25
C SER A 152 17.36 -4.66 1.94
N GLU A 153 17.47 -5.87 1.41
CA GLU A 153 16.81 -6.28 0.18
C GLU A 153 16.28 -7.71 0.29
N LYS A 154 15.25 -8.00 -0.48
CA LYS A 154 14.66 -9.34 -0.63
C LYS A 154 14.05 -9.49 -2.02
N ILE A 155 13.70 -10.72 -2.39
CA ILE A 155 12.98 -10.98 -3.63
C ILE A 155 11.48 -11.06 -3.34
N PHE A 156 10.68 -10.24 -4.03
CA PHE A 156 9.24 -10.38 -4.04
C PHE A 156 8.87 -11.55 -4.96
N GLN A 157 8.49 -12.67 -4.36
CA GLN A 157 8.36 -13.94 -5.05
C GLN A 157 7.32 -13.90 -6.18
N ARG A 158 6.20 -13.20 -5.97
CA ARG A 158 5.13 -13.11 -6.96
C ARG A 158 5.59 -12.49 -8.29
N TYR A 159 6.47 -11.48 -8.21
CA TYR A 159 6.98 -10.78 -9.40
C TYR A 159 8.38 -11.20 -9.80
N GLN A 160 9.06 -12.02 -8.99
CA GLN A 160 10.47 -12.38 -9.16
C GLN A 160 11.37 -11.15 -9.31
N LYS A 161 11.09 -10.12 -8.51
CA LYS A 161 11.77 -8.83 -8.54
C LYS A 161 12.32 -8.48 -7.18
N LYS A 162 13.44 -7.75 -7.18
CA LYS A 162 14.05 -7.25 -5.96
C LYS A 162 13.21 -6.14 -5.34
N GLU A 163 12.99 -6.24 -4.03
CA GLU A 163 12.50 -5.17 -3.19
C GLU A 163 13.62 -4.63 -2.31
N ILE A 164 13.56 -3.34 -2.03
CA ILE A 164 14.43 -2.66 -1.07
C ILE A 164 13.60 -2.12 0.08
N ARG A 165 14.19 -2.11 1.27
CA ARG A 165 13.53 -1.63 2.48
C ARG A 165 13.80 -0.16 2.70
N PHE A 166 12.74 0.61 2.82
CA PHE A 166 12.76 2.00 3.28
C PHE A 166 12.32 2.09 4.72
N VAL A 167 13.00 2.93 5.50
CA VAL A 167 12.73 3.13 6.93
C VAL A 167 12.65 4.60 7.26
N LYS A 168 11.89 4.92 8.32
CA LYS A 168 11.78 6.26 8.89
C LYS A 168 11.63 6.13 10.39
N GLN A 169 12.38 6.95 11.12
CA GLN A 169 12.21 7.13 12.57
C GLN A 169 11.15 8.21 12.81
N GLY A 170 10.22 7.94 13.70
CA GLY A 170 9.10 8.84 14.00
C GLY A 170 9.25 9.71 15.21
#